data_c93be36b219077c5da70b03897e60333
#
_entry.id   c93be36b219077c5da70b03897e60333
#
_cell.length_a   1.000
_cell.length_b   1.000
_cell.length_c   1.000
_cell.angle_alpha   90.00
_cell.angle_beta   90.00
_cell.angle_gamma   90.00
#
_symmetry.space_group_name_H-M   'P 1'
#
loop_
_entity.id
_entity.type
_entity.pdbx_description
1 polymer ?
#
loop_
_entity_poly.entity_id
_entity_poly.type
_entity_poly.pdbx_seq_one_letter_code
_entity_poly.pdbx_strand_id
1 'polypeptide(L)'
;SVLLMFYLTVKIGSVAEYVFSVDIYSAVFVVLAVLMFYMLCYFSSKKAEKRAKNLYEVCGVVLCVLLNLTMCFLVFDFLNIFVPFEKAGWCLIPTAAGVLLSAYGFFHARHLTVKKYQIQLGEKKLNKRLVLLSDIHTGSFVNEKHLEKIIEKVNELNADLIFIAGDTFDVKAFECCNLPKLEEIFRRLRSKEGVY
;
A
#
# COMPACT_ATOMS: atom_id res chain seq x y z
N SER A 1 -11.68 -13.77 1.08
CA SER A 1 -12.63 -14.75 1.59
C SER A 1 -14.03 -14.43 1.09
N VAL A 2 -14.81 -15.46 0.72
CA VAL A 2 -16.17 -15.33 0.14
C VAL A 2 -17.12 -14.56 1.06
N LEU A 3 -17.02 -14.77 2.37
CA LEU A 3 -17.84 -14.06 3.36
C LEU A 3 -17.61 -12.53 3.33
N LEU A 4 -16.36 -12.10 3.16
CA LEU A 4 -16.04 -10.68 3.05
C LEU A 4 -16.60 -10.06 1.78
N MET A 5 -16.54 -10.78 0.67
CA MET A 5 -17.14 -10.33 -0.59
C MET A 5 -18.66 -10.18 -0.46
N PHE A 6 -19.32 -11.16 0.15
CA PHE A 6 -20.76 -11.09 0.38
C PHE A 6 -21.13 -9.89 1.26
N TYR A 7 -20.41 -9.69 2.37
CA TYR A 7 -20.61 -8.55 3.25
C TYR A 7 -20.47 -7.22 2.51
N LEU A 8 -19.37 -7.04 1.74
CA LEU A 8 -19.15 -5.83 0.95
C LEU A 8 -20.22 -5.62 -0.12
N THR A 9 -20.66 -6.69 -0.78
CA THR A 9 -21.74 -6.61 -1.77
C THR A 9 -23.00 -6.03 -1.15
N VAL A 10 -23.40 -6.52 0.02
CA VAL A 10 -24.58 -6.01 0.73
C VAL A 10 -24.40 -4.55 1.12
N LYS A 11 -23.24 -4.16 1.68
CA LYS A 11 -22.98 -2.79 2.12
C LYS A 11 -22.94 -1.80 0.95
N ILE A 12 -22.17 -2.08 -0.09
CA ILE A 12 -22.06 -1.21 -1.27
C ILE A 12 -23.41 -1.13 -2.01
N GLY A 13 -24.10 -2.26 -2.16
CA GLY A 13 -25.42 -2.31 -2.76
C GLY A 13 -26.44 -1.45 -1.98
N SER A 14 -26.44 -1.54 -0.63
CA SER A 14 -27.30 -0.71 0.21
C SER A 14 -27.00 0.79 0.09
N VAL A 15 -25.74 1.18 -0.05
CA VAL A 15 -25.34 2.58 -0.29
C VAL A 15 -25.84 3.06 -1.65
N ALA A 16 -25.65 2.26 -2.70
CA ALA A 16 -26.11 2.59 -4.04
C ALA A 16 -27.65 2.70 -4.14
N GLU A 17 -28.36 1.76 -3.51
CA GLU A 17 -29.82 1.82 -3.41
C GLU A 17 -30.29 3.08 -2.68
N TYR A 18 -29.63 3.45 -1.58
CA TYR A 18 -29.96 4.64 -0.82
C TYR A 18 -29.70 5.94 -1.60
N VAL A 19 -28.54 6.05 -2.27
CA VAL A 19 -28.09 7.29 -2.94
C VAL A 19 -28.73 7.45 -4.32
N PHE A 20 -28.78 6.35 -5.10
CA PHE A 20 -29.15 6.38 -6.51
C PHE A 20 -30.48 5.69 -6.83
N SER A 21 -31.10 5.03 -5.83
CA SER A 21 -32.31 4.22 -5.99
C SER A 21 -32.14 3.11 -7.05
N VAL A 22 -30.92 2.54 -7.14
CA VAL A 22 -30.58 1.50 -8.11
C VAL A 22 -30.13 0.23 -7.38
N ASP A 23 -30.69 -0.92 -7.79
CA ASP A 23 -30.24 -2.23 -7.33
C ASP A 23 -29.03 -2.69 -8.18
N ILE A 24 -27.86 -2.72 -7.55
CA ILE A 24 -26.62 -3.17 -8.19
C ILE A 24 -25.93 -4.32 -7.44
N TYR A 25 -26.63 -5.01 -6.52
CA TYR A 25 -26.01 -6.06 -5.69
C TYR A 25 -25.32 -7.14 -6.52
N SER A 26 -25.98 -7.64 -7.56
CA SER A 26 -25.41 -8.66 -8.44
C SER A 26 -24.20 -8.15 -9.21
N ALA A 27 -24.24 -6.91 -9.73
CA ALA A 27 -23.14 -6.30 -10.45
C ALA A 27 -21.90 -6.11 -9.53
N VAL A 28 -22.09 -5.61 -8.30
CA VAL A 28 -21.03 -5.47 -7.31
C VAL A 28 -20.37 -6.81 -7.00
N PHE A 29 -21.18 -7.86 -6.77
CA PHE A 29 -20.64 -9.19 -6.50
C PHE A 29 -19.79 -9.72 -7.65
N VAL A 30 -20.25 -9.59 -8.89
CA VAL A 30 -19.52 -10.03 -10.08
C VAL A 30 -18.21 -9.25 -10.22
N VAL A 31 -18.23 -7.94 -10.06
CA VAL A 31 -17.01 -7.11 -10.13
C VAL A 31 -15.99 -7.53 -9.07
N LEU A 32 -16.41 -7.72 -7.82
CA LEU A 32 -15.52 -8.17 -6.74
C LEU A 32 -14.94 -9.56 -7.02
N ALA A 33 -15.76 -10.49 -7.55
CA ALA A 33 -15.31 -11.82 -7.93
C ALA A 33 -14.27 -11.78 -9.06
N VAL A 34 -14.50 -10.98 -10.09
CA VAL A 34 -13.57 -10.81 -11.21
C VAL A 34 -12.25 -10.19 -10.75
N LEU A 35 -12.28 -9.16 -9.90
CA LEU A 35 -11.07 -8.54 -9.33
C LEU A 35 -10.26 -9.56 -8.52
N MET A 36 -10.91 -10.32 -7.65
CA MET A 36 -10.25 -11.37 -6.86
C MET A 36 -9.64 -12.46 -7.75
N PHE A 37 -10.39 -12.93 -8.74
CA PHE A 37 -9.89 -13.93 -9.70
C PHE A 37 -8.68 -13.40 -10.48
N TYR A 38 -8.75 -12.16 -10.95
CA TYR A 38 -7.62 -11.53 -11.65
C TYR A 38 -6.37 -11.44 -10.77
N MET A 39 -6.50 -11.04 -9.51
CA MET A 39 -5.37 -11.00 -8.58
C MET A 39 -4.74 -12.38 -8.39
N LEU A 40 -5.56 -13.42 -8.21
CA LEU A 40 -5.07 -14.79 -8.10
C LEU A 40 -4.32 -15.25 -9.37
N CYS A 41 -4.87 -14.95 -10.56
CA CYS A 41 -4.23 -15.27 -11.83
C CYS A 41 -2.89 -14.52 -12.00
N TYR A 42 -2.84 -13.24 -11.63
CA TYR A 42 -1.61 -12.45 -11.71
C TYR A 42 -0.49 -13.01 -10.81
N PHE A 43 -0.81 -13.37 -9.56
CA PHE A 43 0.16 -13.99 -8.66
C PHE A 43 0.63 -15.37 -9.13
N SER A 44 -0.24 -16.13 -9.77
CA SER A 44 0.09 -17.46 -10.32
C SER A 44 0.85 -17.38 -11.65
N SER A 45 0.78 -16.26 -12.37
CA SER A 45 1.43 -16.10 -13.68
C SER A 45 2.94 -15.97 -13.52
N LYS A 46 3.69 -16.67 -14.39
CA LYS A 46 5.16 -16.59 -14.46
C LYS A 46 5.67 -15.41 -15.30
N LYS A 47 4.82 -14.76 -16.08
CA LYS A 47 5.18 -13.60 -16.93
C LYS A 47 4.32 -12.40 -16.58
N ALA A 48 4.97 -11.27 -16.28
CA ALA A 48 4.31 -9.99 -16.07
C ALA A 48 4.41 -9.14 -17.34
N GLU A 49 3.35 -9.11 -18.15
CA GLU A 49 3.24 -8.13 -19.23
C GLU A 49 2.96 -6.73 -18.65
N LYS A 50 3.42 -5.68 -19.34
CA LYS A 50 3.23 -4.28 -18.90
C LYS A 50 1.75 -3.91 -18.63
N ARG A 51 0.83 -4.45 -19.45
CA ARG A 51 -0.62 -4.25 -19.26
C ARG A 51 -1.12 -4.93 -17.98
N ALA A 52 -0.63 -6.12 -17.71
CA ALA A 52 -0.95 -6.87 -16.50
C ALA A 52 -0.45 -6.15 -15.23
N LYS A 53 0.72 -5.50 -15.30
CA LYS A 53 1.25 -4.65 -14.23
C LYS A 53 0.30 -3.52 -13.86
N ASN A 54 -0.11 -2.70 -14.85
CA ASN A 54 -0.99 -1.55 -14.59
C ASN A 54 -2.33 -2.00 -13.97
N LEU A 55 -2.89 -3.10 -14.47
CA LEU A 55 -4.14 -3.64 -13.94
C LEU A 55 -3.95 -4.18 -12.51
N TYR A 56 -2.81 -4.79 -12.22
CA TYR A 56 -2.45 -5.23 -10.86
C TYR A 56 -2.36 -4.05 -9.89
N GLU A 57 -1.72 -2.96 -10.28
CA GLU A 57 -1.64 -1.74 -9.46
C GLU A 57 -3.03 -1.17 -9.16
N VAL A 58 -3.90 -1.08 -10.17
CA VAL A 58 -5.29 -0.63 -10.01
C VAL A 58 -6.06 -1.57 -9.08
N CYS A 59 -5.96 -2.88 -9.27
CA CYS A 59 -6.61 -3.86 -8.40
C CYS A 59 -6.11 -3.76 -6.95
N GLY A 60 -4.82 -3.54 -6.74
CA GLY A 60 -4.24 -3.35 -5.40
C GLY A 60 -4.80 -2.12 -4.70
N VAL A 61 -4.92 -0.99 -5.41
CA VAL A 61 -5.55 0.23 -4.87
C VAL A 61 -7.03 -0.01 -4.54
N VAL A 62 -7.78 -0.63 -5.46
CA VAL A 62 -9.20 -0.96 -5.23
C VAL A 62 -9.35 -1.88 -4.02
N LEU A 63 -8.51 -2.92 -3.89
CA LEU A 63 -8.53 -3.82 -2.75
C LEU A 63 -8.26 -3.07 -1.43
N CYS A 64 -7.31 -2.13 -1.42
CA CYS A 64 -7.03 -1.30 -0.25
C CYS A 64 -8.26 -0.45 0.14
N VAL A 65 -8.93 0.17 -0.83
CA VAL A 65 -10.17 0.93 -0.58
C VAL A 65 -11.26 0.02 -0.01
N LEU A 66 -11.46 -1.16 -0.60
CA LEU A 66 -12.46 -2.11 -0.13
C LEU A 66 -12.19 -2.61 1.30
N LEU A 67 -10.92 -2.82 1.66
CA LEU A 67 -10.53 -3.19 3.02
C LEU A 67 -10.84 -2.07 4.02
N ASN A 68 -10.49 -0.82 3.70
CA ASN A 68 -10.79 0.32 4.56
C ASN A 68 -12.30 0.53 4.72
N LEU A 69 -13.07 0.42 3.63
CA LEU A 69 -14.54 0.46 3.68
C LEU A 69 -15.08 -0.65 4.59
N THR A 70 -14.58 -1.87 4.44
CA THR A 70 -15.00 -3.00 5.29
C THR A 70 -14.76 -2.70 6.77
N MET A 71 -13.57 -2.21 7.12
CA MET A 71 -13.24 -1.87 8.50
C MET A 71 -14.16 -0.79 9.05
N CYS A 72 -14.44 0.25 8.25
CA CYS A 72 -15.35 1.32 8.64
C CYS A 72 -16.79 0.80 8.85
N PHE A 73 -17.30 -0.01 7.93
CA PHE A 73 -18.65 -0.60 8.08
C PHE A 73 -18.74 -1.53 9.29
N LEU A 74 -17.73 -2.36 9.54
CA LEU A 74 -17.73 -3.25 10.73
C LEU A 74 -17.74 -2.45 12.03
N VAL A 75 -16.95 -1.37 12.12
CA VAL A 75 -16.96 -0.49 13.28
C VAL A 75 -18.36 0.15 13.46
N PHE A 76 -18.94 0.65 12.38
CA PHE A 76 -20.29 1.25 12.44
C PHE A 76 -21.38 0.25 12.74
N ASP A 77 -21.33 -0.97 12.20
CA ASP A 77 -22.27 -2.05 12.57
C ASP A 77 -22.18 -2.36 14.06
N PHE A 78 -20.96 -2.42 14.59
CA PHE A 78 -20.77 -2.64 16.03
C PHE A 78 -21.33 -1.48 16.87
N LEU A 79 -21.08 -0.24 16.48
CA LEU A 79 -21.61 0.94 17.17
C LEU A 79 -23.13 1.01 17.10
N ASN A 80 -23.72 0.59 15.99
CA ASN A 80 -25.17 0.60 15.78
C ASN A 80 -25.93 -0.35 16.72
N ILE A 81 -25.25 -1.32 17.35
CA ILE A 81 -25.82 -2.18 18.40
C ILE A 81 -26.19 -1.35 19.64
N PHE A 82 -25.38 -0.32 19.94
CA PHE A 82 -25.53 0.50 21.15
C PHE A 82 -26.27 1.82 20.89
N VAL A 83 -26.04 2.39 19.72
CA VAL A 83 -26.62 3.67 19.31
C VAL A 83 -27.17 3.51 17.90
N PRO A 84 -28.49 3.29 17.75
CA PRO A 84 -29.09 3.10 16.43
C PRO A 84 -28.97 4.37 15.59
N PHE A 85 -28.38 4.22 14.41
CA PHE A 85 -28.24 5.29 13.42
C PHE A 85 -29.38 5.23 12.41
N GLU A 86 -29.84 6.39 11.95
CA GLU A 86 -30.73 6.45 10.79
C GLU A 86 -30.04 5.85 9.55
N LYS A 87 -30.85 5.36 8.57
CA LYS A 87 -30.35 4.71 7.35
C LYS A 87 -29.32 5.59 6.62
N ALA A 88 -29.52 6.90 6.57
CA ALA A 88 -28.56 7.88 5.99
C ALA A 88 -27.19 7.84 6.68
N GLY A 89 -27.17 7.96 8.01
CA GLY A 89 -25.94 7.92 8.81
C GLY A 89 -25.23 6.60 8.67
N TRP A 90 -25.98 5.49 8.71
CA TRP A 90 -25.44 4.14 8.61
C TRP A 90 -24.79 3.85 7.24
N CYS A 91 -25.28 4.45 6.15
CA CYS A 91 -24.71 4.29 4.81
C CYS A 91 -23.57 5.26 4.52
N LEU A 92 -23.78 6.56 4.80
CA LEU A 92 -22.91 7.62 4.30
C LEU A 92 -21.67 7.83 5.16
N ILE A 93 -21.79 7.75 6.49
CA ILE A 93 -20.64 8.02 7.38
C ILE A 93 -19.52 6.99 7.21
N PRO A 94 -19.77 5.66 7.29
CA PRO A 94 -18.69 4.68 7.08
C PRO A 94 -18.13 4.72 5.67
N THR A 95 -18.97 5.02 4.65
CA THR A 95 -18.50 5.20 3.27
C THR A 95 -17.53 6.38 3.16
N ALA A 96 -17.92 7.55 3.67
CA ALA A 96 -17.06 8.74 3.66
C ALA A 96 -15.76 8.50 4.45
N ALA A 97 -15.84 7.89 5.64
CA ALA A 97 -14.69 7.55 6.46
C ALA A 97 -13.72 6.60 5.72
N GLY A 98 -14.22 5.53 5.12
CA GLY A 98 -13.40 4.56 4.38
C GLY A 98 -12.72 5.18 3.15
N VAL A 99 -13.42 6.03 2.40
CA VAL A 99 -12.83 6.76 1.26
C VAL A 99 -11.76 7.75 1.73
N LEU A 100 -12.02 8.54 2.77
CA LEU A 100 -11.07 9.51 3.31
C LEU A 100 -9.82 8.83 3.88
N LEU A 101 -9.97 7.72 4.62
CA LEU A 101 -8.84 6.93 5.11
C LEU A 101 -8.00 6.37 3.98
N SER A 102 -8.64 5.88 2.91
CA SER A 102 -7.94 5.37 1.73
C SER A 102 -7.17 6.46 1.00
N ALA A 103 -7.78 7.62 0.82
CA ALA A 103 -7.11 8.78 0.23
C ALA A 103 -5.92 9.24 1.08
N TYR A 104 -6.11 9.38 2.39
CA TYR A 104 -5.04 9.72 3.31
C TYR A 104 -3.88 8.72 3.25
N GLY A 105 -4.19 7.41 3.33
CA GLY A 105 -3.18 6.35 3.25
C GLY A 105 -2.39 6.37 1.95
N PHE A 106 -3.07 6.59 0.82
CA PHE A 106 -2.44 6.68 -0.50
C PHE A 106 -1.45 7.85 -0.61
N PHE A 107 -1.80 9.03 -0.09
CA PHE A 107 -0.88 10.18 -0.09
C PHE A 107 0.21 10.03 0.96
N HIS A 108 -0.13 9.52 2.14
CA HIS A 108 0.82 9.34 3.24
C HIS A 108 1.90 8.29 2.91
N ALA A 109 1.55 7.19 2.25
CA ALA A 109 2.48 6.14 1.85
C ALA A 109 3.58 6.64 0.87
N ARG A 110 3.35 7.76 0.18
CA ARG A 110 4.33 8.37 -0.73
C ARG A 110 5.26 9.36 -0.05
N HIS A 111 5.02 9.66 1.22
CA HIS A 111 5.82 10.62 1.97
C HIS A 111 6.98 9.93 2.67
N LEU A 112 8.21 10.28 2.27
CA LEU A 112 9.42 9.74 2.88
C LEU A 112 9.69 10.42 4.21
N THR A 113 9.70 9.63 5.29
CA THR A 113 9.96 10.12 6.64
C THR A 113 11.27 9.56 7.17
N VAL A 114 12.14 10.45 7.66
CA VAL A 114 13.38 10.07 8.33
C VAL A 114 13.15 10.06 9.84
N LYS A 115 13.23 8.87 10.45
CA LYS A 115 13.22 8.72 11.90
C LYS A 115 14.65 8.74 12.44
N LYS A 116 14.92 9.55 13.44
CA LYS A 116 16.25 9.69 14.04
C LYS A 116 16.24 9.12 15.46
N TYR A 117 17.20 8.24 15.73
CA TYR A 117 17.42 7.65 17.02
C TYR A 117 18.85 7.92 17.47
N GLN A 118 19.05 8.15 18.77
CA GLN A 118 20.37 8.19 19.38
C GLN A 118 20.53 6.93 20.21
N ILE A 119 21.56 6.14 19.87
CA ILE A 119 21.85 4.89 20.55
C ILE A 119 23.24 5.01 21.17
N GLN A 120 23.33 4.82 22.48
CA GLN A 120 24.63 4.77 23.18
C GLN A 120 25.06 3.30 23.29
N LEU A 121 26.18 2.98 22.63
CA LEU A 121 26.79 1.67 22.67
C LEU A 121 28.07 1.72 23.52
N GLY A 122 27.97 1.19 24.73
CA GLY A 122 29.10 1.15 25.68
C GLY A 122 29.51 2.53 26.19
N GLU A 123 30.73 2.62 26.73
CA GLU A 123 31.28 3.84 27.32
C GLU A 123 31.95 4.77 26.29
N LYS A 124 32.34 4.25 25.12
CA LYS A 124 33.01 5.02 24.06
C LYS A 124 31.99 5.69 23.15
N LYS A 125 32.09 7.01 23.00
CA LYS A 125 31.27 7.77 22.03
C LYS A 125 31.80 7.51 20.61
N LEU A 126 31.09 6.73 19.84
CA LEU A 126 31.43 6.41 18.45
C LEU A 126 30.84 7.42 17.45
N ASN A 127 30.34 8.51 17.71
CA ASN A 127 29.81 9.57 16.82
C ASN A 127 29.63 9.16 15.34
N LYS A 128 29.06 7.98 15.10
CA LYS A 128 28.80 7.41 13.77
C LYS A 128 27.36 7.61 13.39
N ARG A 129 27.12 7.97 12.15
CA ARG A 129 25.78 8.04 11.58
C ARG A 129 25.52 6.80 10.76
N LEU A 130 24.61 5.97 11.25
CA LEU A 130 24.15 4.78 10.57
C LEU A 130 22.80 5.08 9.93
N VAL A 131 22.61 4.68 8.67
CA VAL A 131 21.32 4.71 8.00
C VAL A 131 20.86 3.28 7.76
N LEU A 132 19.65 2.98 8.18
CA LEU A 132 19.00 1.69 7.93
C LEU A 132 17.85 1.90 6.94
N LEU A 133 17.90 1.17 5.85
CA LEU A 133 16.83 1.03 4.87
C LEU A 133 16.23 -0.35 5.02
N SER A 134 14.92 -0.45 5.15
CA SER A 134 14.20 -1.73 5.10
C SER A 134 12.89 -1.57 4.35
N ASP A 135 12.32 -2.69 3.87
CA ASP A 135 10.99 -2.74 3.27
C ASP A 135 10.81 -1.74 2.10
N ILE A 136 11.83 -1.64 1.22
CA ILE A 136 11.78 -0.73 0.06
C ILE A 136 10.73 -1.21 -0.94
N HIS A 137 10.58 -2.54 -1.11
CA HIS A 137 9.63 -3.17 -2.01
C HIS A 137 9.64 -2.58 -3.43
N THR A 138 10.86 -2.38 -3.97
CA THR A 138 11.01 -1.89 -5.36
C THR A 138 10.31 -2.83 -6.33
N GLY A 139 9.41 -2.30 -7.14
CA GLY A 139 8.60 -3.12 -8.06
C GLY A 139 7.46 -2.34 -8.69
N SER A 140 6.26 -2.89 -8.58
CA SER A 140 5.08 -2.29 -9.21
C SER A 140 4.69 -0.95 -8.60
N PHE A 141 4.67 -0.85 -7.28
CA PHE A 141 4.24 0.37 -6.56
C PHE A 141 5.38 1.34 -6.29
N VAL A 142 6.57 0.83 -5.95
CA VAL A 142 7.79 1.62 -5.75
C VAL A 142 8.64 1.51 -7.02
N ASN A 143 8.36 2.38 -7.98
CA ASN A 143 9.05 2.41 -9.27
C ASN A 143 10.43 3.11 -9.17
N GLU A 144 11.19 3.11 -10.27
CA GLU A 144 12.52 3.70 -10.33
C GLU A 144 12.57 5.16 -9.86
N LYS A 145 11.57 5.99 -10.22
CA LYS A 145 11.49 7.40 -9.80
C LYS A 145 11.31 7.55 -8.28
N HIS A 146 10.57 6.64 -7.67
CA HIS A 146 10.40 6.67 -6.21
C HIS A 146 11.68 6.19 -5.52
N LEU A 147 12.33 5.17 -6.05
CA LEU A 147 13.63 4.69 -5.57
C LEU A 147 14.70 5.80 -5.68
N GLU A 148 14.78 6.55 -6.79
CA GLU A 148 15.67 7.70 -6.93
C GLU A 148 15.49 8.69 -5.78
N LYS A 149 14.26 9.06 -5.43
CA LYS A 149 13.97 9.95 -4.30
C LYS A 149 14.44 9.38 -2.95
N ILE A 150 14.29 8.06 -2.74
CA ILE A 150 14.78 7.39 -1.54
C ILE A 150 16.30 7.53 -1.45
N ILE A 151 17.02 7.21 -2.55
CA ILE A 151 18.47 7.28 -2.61
C ILE A 151 18.98 8.72 -2.40
N GLU A 152 18.34 9.70 -3.05
CA GLU A 152 18.66 11.12 -2.84
C GLU A 152 18.49 11.50 -1.37
N LYS A 153 17.38 11.09 -0.76
CA LYS A 153 17.11 11.39 0.65
C LYS A 153 18.11 10.73 1.60
N VAL A 154 18.53 9.51 1.30
CA VAL A 154 19.59 8.82 2.05
C VAL A 154 20.93 9.55 1.93
N ASN A 155 21.30 9.97 0.74
CA ASN A 155 22.55 10.69 0.49
C ASN A 155 22.60 12.05 1.22
N GLU A 156 21.47 12.75 1.35
CA GLU A 156 21.37 13.99 2.14
C GLU A 156 21.73 13.76 3.63
N LEU A 157 21.59 12.55 4.13
CA LEU A 157 21.88 12.24 5.52
C LEU A 157 23.38 12.14 5.82
N ASN A 158 24.25 12.06 4.79
CA ASN A 158 25.70 11.95 4.94
C ASN A 158 26.12 10.82 5.90
N ALA A 159 25.67 9.62 5.61
CA ALA A 159 25.89 8.44 6.44
C ALA A 159 27.37 8.02 6.47
N ASP A 160 27.81 7.53 7.64
CA ASP A 160 29.09 6.81 7.73
C ASP A 160 28.92 5.38 7.19
N LEU A 161 27.82 4.73 7.54
CA LEU A 161 27.44 3.38 7.09
C LEU A 161 25.98 3.35 6.66
N ILE A 162 25.65 2.57 5.63
CA ILE A 162 24.29 2.28 5.18
C ILE A 162 24.06 0.79 5.25
N PHE A 163 22.96 0.39 5.87
CA PHE A 163 22.47 -0.98 5.90
C PHE A 163 21.17 -1.10 5.14
N ILE A 164 21.06 -2.13 4.28
CA ILE A 164 19.84 -2.49 3.55
C ILE A 164 19.35 -3.82 4.13
N ALA A 165 18.30 -3.76 4.95
CA ALA A 165 17.82 -4.89 5.72
C ALA A 165 16.51 -5.45 5.16
N GLY A 166 16.61 -6.44 4.28
CA GLY A 166 15.47 -7.21 3.76
C GLY A 166 14.51 -6.44 2.86
N ASP A 167 13.61 -7.16 2.25
CA ASP A 167 12.47 -6.70 1.44
C ASP A 167 12.73 -5.53 0.49
N THR A 168 13.91 -5.55 -0.14
CA THR A 168 14.35 -4.52 -1.09
C THR A 168 13.57 -4.58 -2.39
N PHE A 169 13.17 -5.79 -2.80
CA PHE A 169 12.48 -6.05 -4.06
C PHE A 169 11.15 -6.75 -3.82
N ASP A 170 10.11 -6.31 -4.54
CA ASP A 170 8.82 -6.98 -4.58
C ASP A 170 8.90 -8.28 -5.41
N VAL A 171 7.91 -9.16 -5.25
CA VAL A 171 7.88 -10.53 -5.83
C VAL A 171 8.16 -10.56 -7.33
N LYS A 172 7.75 -9.55 -8.08
CA LYS A 172 7.94 -9.45 -9.54
C LYS A 172 8.80 -8.25 -9.97
N ALA A 173 9.64 -7.73 -9.07
CA ALA A 173 10.49 -6.58 -9.36
C ALA A 173 11.36 -6.80 -10.61
N PHE A 174 11.97 -7.98 -10.72
CA PHE A 174 12.86 -8.35 -11.82
C PHE A 174 12.15 -8.52 -13.18
N GLU A 175 10.84 -8.69 -13.17
CA GLU A 175 10.02 -8.79 -14.39
C GLU A 175 9.41 -7.44 -14.78
N CYS A 176 9.19 -6.55 -13.82
CA CYS A 176 8.48 -5.28 -13.99
C CYS A 176 9.39 -4.07 -14.15
N CYS A 177 10.64 -4.13 -13.65
CA CYS A 177 11.55 -3.01 -13.61
C CYS A 177 12.72 -3.20 -14.59
N ASN A 178 13.34 -2.08 -14.96
CA ASN A 178 14.56 -2.10 -15.75
C ASN A 178 15.76 -2.36 -14.83
N LEU A 179 16.25 -3.61 -14.81
CA LEU A 179 17.35 -4.03 -13.92
C LEU A 179 18.61 -3.18 -14.05
N PRO A 180 19.15 -2.89 -15.26
CA PRO A 180 20.31 -2.00 -15.41
C PRO A 180 20.08 -0.63 -14.78
N LYS A 181 18.87 -0.09 -14.88
CA LYS A 181 18.53 1.20 -14.28
C LYS A 181 18.43 1.11 -12.75
N LEU A 182 17.88 0.03 -12.19
CA LEU A 182 17.86 -0.19 -10.75
C LEU A 182 19.27 -0.28 -10.20
N GLU A 183 20.16 -1.03 -10.86
CA GLU A 183 21.56 -1.13 -10.49
C GLU A 183 22.24 0.25 -10.49
N GLU A 184 22.03 1.04 -11.53
CA GLU A 184 22.54 2.42 -11.61
C GLU A 184 22.05 3.28 -10.44
N ILE A 185 20.78 3.19 -10.08
CA ILE A 185 20.20 3.96 -8.98
C ILE A 185 20.82 3.54 -7.64
N PHE A 186 20.92 2.24 -7.35
CA PHE A 186 21.55 1.75 -6.11
C PHE A 186 23.05 2.11 -6.04
N ARG A 187 23.77 2.13 -7.15
CA ARG A 187 25.18 2.59 -7.22
C ARG A 187 25.37 4.07 -6.84
N ARG A 188 24.30 4.87 -6.82
CA ARG A 188 24.33 6.28 -6.38
C ARG A 188 24.32 6.43 -4.86
N LEU A 189 24.12 5.35 -4.08
CA LEU A 189 24.25 5.39 -2.62
C LEU A 189 25.66 5.79 -2.22
N ARG A 190 25.77 6.75 -1.31
CA ARG A 190 27.04 7.29 -0.83
C ARG A 190 27.14 7.13 0.68
N SER A 191 28.19 6.46 1.12
CA SER A 191 28.57 6.36 2.52
C SER A 191 30.08 6.46 2.64
N LYS A 192 30.61 6.77 3.83
CA LYS A 192 32.07 6.89 4.04
C LYS A 192 32.75 5.53 4.20
N GLU A 193 32.05 4.56 4.79
CA GLU A 193 32.62 3.28 5.22
C GLU A 193 31.97 2.08 4.54
N GLY A 194 30.91 2.27 3.76
CA GLY A 194 30.30 1.22 2.94
C GLY A 194 28.80 1.11 3.06
N VAL A 195 28.25 0.35 2.10
CA VAL A 195 26.81 -0.04 2.02
C VAL A 195 26.77 -1.54 2.14
N TYR A 196 25.95 -2.08 3.04
CA TYR A 196 25.86 -3.49 3.40
C TYR A 196 24.43 -4.03 3.34
#